data_1f8986a66766c3a5d1fbef40ce4109a1
#
_entry.id   1f8986a66766c3a5d1fbef40ce4109a1
#
_cell.length_a   1.000
_cell.length_b   1.000
_cell.length_c   1.000
_cell.angle_alpha   90.00
_cell.angle_beta   90.00
_cell.angle_gamma   90.00
#
_symmetry.space_group_name_H-M   'P 1'
#
loop_
_entity.id
_entity.type
_entity.pdbx_description
1 polymer ?
#
loop_
_entity_poly.entity_id
_entity_poly.type
_entity_poly.pdbx_seq_one_letter_code
_entity_poly.pdbx_strand_id
1 'polypeptide(L)'
;QPDFDARSMKSSILYQMGKLEESEKLTQRCLYEEIRNAGLSLVSLAKIAGEESEYEKAFRFLDAAQELETLFEESRLGGVNVMVSQMKLGILVKQGKKDQALSELKHLVMGYLNIVQGRKTETPIYFDKLEWNESTSPKRGYLLENLLWLLETEDVYAELRAEDVYREMVEKIQKELEKSR
;
A
#
# COMPACT_ATOMS: atom_id res chain seq x y z
N GLN A 1 18.72 8.09 -23.09
CA GLN A 1 18.38 6.75 -23.62
C GLN A 1 17.43 6.11 -22.64
N PRO A 2 16.29 5.56 -23.09
CA PRO A 2 15.47 4.76 -22.19
C PRO A 2 16.33 3.55 -21.77
N ASP A 3 16.46 3.34 -20.46
CA ASP A 3 17.14 2.17 -19.93
C ASP A 3 16.37 0.93 -20.41
N PHE A 4 17.04 0.16 -21.23
CA PHE A 4 16.46 -1.02 -21.84
C PHE A 4 16.37 -2.12 -20.78
N ASP A 5 15.16 -2.50 -20.35
CA ASP A 5 14.99 -3.57 -19.37
C ASP A 5 15.32 -4.93 -20.02
N ALA A 6 16.47 -5.49 -19.65
CA ALA A 6 16.92 -6.79 -20.10
C ALA A 6 15.92 -7.93 -19.79
N ARG A 7 15.04 -7.77 -18.81
CA ARG A 7 14.01 -8.76 -18.46
C ARG A 7 12.91 -8.82 -19.50
N SER A 8 12.51 -7.65 -20.04
CA SER A 8 11.52 -7.56 -21.11
C SER A 8 12.03 -8.27 -22.39
N MET A 9 13.32 -8.08 -22.74
CA MET A 9 13.95 -8.82 -23.83
C MET A 9 13.98 -10.32 -23.55
N LYS A 10 14.34 -10.74 -22.34
CA LYS A 10 14.37 -12.17 -21.96
C LYS A 10 12.99 -12.82 -22.10
N SER A 11 11.91 -12.14 -21.70
CA SER A 11 10.55 -12.62 -21.90
C SER A 11 10.24 -12.86 -23.38
N SER A 12 10.59 -11.90 -24.26
CA SER A 12 10.38 -12.01 -25.71
C SER A 12 11.18 -13.19 -26.31
N ILE A 13 12.42 -13.42 -25.88
CA ILE A 13 13.24 -14.57 -26.32
C ILE A 13 12.59 -15.88 -25.88
N LEU A 14 12.14 -15.99 -24.64
CA LEU A 14 11.44 -17.19 -24.14
C LEU A 14 10.19 -17.49 -24.98
N TYR A 15 9.40 -16.45 -25.31
CA TYR A 15 8.25 -16.59 -26.19
C TYR A 15 8.64 -17.17 -27.57
N GLN A 16 9.68 -16.60 -28.20
CA GLN A 16 10.18 -17.08 -29.51
C GLN A 16 10.71 -18.52 -29.47
N MET A 17 11.22 -18.95 -28.31
CA MET A 17 11.66 -20.32 -28.07
C MET A 17 10.52 -21.30 -27.79
N GLY A 18 9.27 -20.84 -27.79
CA GLY A 18 8.08 -21.65 -27.44
C GLY A 18 7.94 -21.95 -25.95
N LYS A 19 8.73 -21.31 -25.09
CA LYS A 19 8.67 -21.45 -23.63
C LYS A 19 7.63 -20.48 -23.05
N LEU A 20 6.35 -20.73 -23.40
CA LEU A 20 5.26 -19.79 -23.13
C LEU A 20 5.04 -19.55 -21.64
N GLU A 21 5.05 -20.59 -20.82
CA GLU A 21 4.84 -20.47 -19.37
C GLU A 21 5.96 -19.66 -18.68
N GLU A 22 7.24 -19.91 -19.05
CA GLU A 22 8.36 -19.14 -18.52
C GLU A 22 8.29 -17.67 -18.94
N SER A 23 7.88 -17.42 -20.20
CA SER A 23 7.71 -16.07 -20.74
C SER A 23 6.59 -15.33 -20.02
N GLU A 24 5.42 -15.97 -19.82
CA GLU A 24 4.26 -15.41 -19.11
C GLU A 24 4.63 -15.07 -17.67
N LYS A 25 5.23 -16.00 -16.93
CA LYS A 25 5.68 -15.78 -15.54
C LYS A 25 6.64 -14.58 -15.42
N LEU A 26 7.59 -14.45 -16.34
CA LEU A 26 8.52 -13.33 -16.35
C LEU A 26 7.83 -12.01 -16.69
N THR A 27 6.92 -12.02 -17.66
CA THR A 27 6.13 -10.84 -18.06
C THR A 27 5.24 -10.35 -16.91
N GLN A 28 4.55 -11.26 -16.23
CA GLN A 28 3.73 -10.92 -15.06
C GLN A 28 4.58 -10.31 -13.93
N ARG A 29 5.80 -10.83 -13.70
CA ARG A 29 6.72 -10.27 -12.71
C ARG A 29 7.14 -8.85 -13.08
N CYS A 30 7.50 -8.60 -14.34
CA CYS A 30 7.83 -7.25 -14.80
C CYS A 30 6.64 -6.31 -14.61
N LEU A 31 5.46 -6.72 -15.04
CA LEU A 31 4.23 -5.93 -14.88
C LEU A 31 3.98 -5.56 -13.40
N TYR A 32 4.08 -6.55 -12.50
CA TYR A 32 3.90 -6.31 -11.07
C TYR A 32 4.88 -5.25 -10.52
N GLU A 33 6.17 -5.39 -10.87
CA GLU A 33 7.21 -4.46 -10.41
C GLU A 33 7.01 -3.05 -10.99
N GLU A 34 6.60 -2.93 -12.25
CA GLU A 34 6.31 -1.65 -12.90
C GLU A 34 5.12 -0.94 -12.25
N ILE A 35 4.02 -1.65 -12.00
CA ILE A 35 2.84 -1.09 -11.35
C ILE A 35 3.19 -0.65 -9.93
N ARG A 36 3.88 -1.50 -9.17
CA ARG A 36 4.34 -1.17 -7.83
C ARG A 36 5.23 0.09 -7.82
N ASN A 37 6.17 0.18 -8.73
CA ASN A 37 7.06 1.34 -8.85
C ASN A 37 6.31 2.60 -9.27
N ALA A 38 5.33 2.49 -10.16
CA ALA A 38 4.44 3.59 -10.52
C ALA A 38 3.65 4.08 -9.29
N GLY A 39 3.07 3.18 -8.51
CA GLY A 39 2.37 3.52 -7.27
C GLY A 39 3.28 4.24 -6.27
N LEU A 40 4.49 3.73 -6.03
CA LEU A 40 5.46 4.37 -5.14
C LEU A 40 5.91 5.75 -5.64
N SER A 41 6.05 5.92 -6.94
CA SER A 41 6.38 7.22 -7.54
C SER A 41 5.25 8.23 -7.35
N LEU A 42 4.00 7.81 -7.51
CA LEU A 42 2.82 8.66 -7.25
C LEU A 42 2.75 9.08 -5.78
N VAL A 43 3.00 8.16 -4.84
CA VAL A 43 3.08 8.50 -3.40
C VAL A 43 4.20 9.50 -3.13
N SER A 44 5.36 9.35 -3.78
CA SER A 44 6.48 10.28 -3.64
C SER A 44 6.13 11.68 -4.18
N LEU A 45 5.46 11.75 -5.33
CA LEU A 45 4.96 13.03 -5.88
C LEU A 45 3.92 13.68 -4.97
N ALA A 46 3.03 12.87 -4.38
CA ALA A 46 2.05 13.36 -3.41
C ALA A 46 2.72 13.95 -2.15
N LYS A 47 3.80 13.32 -1.68
CA LYS A 47 4.58 13.84 -0.56
C LYS A 47 5.17 15.21 -0.87
N ILE A 48 5.80 15.37 -2.04
CA ILE A 48 6.36 16.65 -2.49
C ILE A 48 5.26 17.73 -2.55
N ALA A 49 4.14 17.44 -3.22
CA ALA A 49 3.02 18.35 -3.30
C ALA A 49 2.44 18.72 -1.92
N GLY A 50 2.41 17.76 -1.00
CA GLY A 50 1.97 17.98 0.39
C GLY A 50 2.88 18.93 1.18
N GLU A 51 4.21 18.84 1.00
CA GLU A 51 5.18 19.78 1.61
C GLU A 51 5.05 21.18 1.01
N GLU A 52 4.70 21.30 -0.26
CA GLU A 52 4.42 22.58 -0.94
C GLU A 52 3.02 23.12 -0.63
N SER A 53 2.23 22.42 0.22
CA SER A 53 0.84 22.76 0.55
C SER A 53 -0.12 22.70 -0.66
N GLU A 54 0.29 22.05 -1.74
CA GLU A 54 -0.54 21.79 -2.94
C GLU A 54 -1.45 20.56 -2.72
N TYR A 55 -2.31 20.61 -1.71
CA TYR A 55 -3.06 19.44 -1.23
C TYR A 55 -3.96 18.80 -2.29
N GLU A 56 -4.60 19.58 -3.17
CA GLU A 56 -5.43 19.02 -4.26
C GLU A 56 -4.59 18.19 -5.24
N LYS A 57 -3.40 18.67 -5.56
CA LYS A 57 -2.45 17.95 -6.41
C LYS A 57 -1.95 16.68 -5.72
N ALA A 58 -1.66 16.76 -4.40
CA ALA A 58 -1.29 15.60 -3.62
C ALA A 58 -2.39 14.52 -3.65
N PHE A 59 -3.66 14.91 -3.43
CA PHE A 59 -4.79 13.96 -3.49
C PHE A 59 -4.93 13.32 -4.87
N ARG A 60 -4.78 14.06 -5.96
CA ARG A 60 -4.81 13.49 -7.32
C ARG A 60 -3.76 12.39 -7.53
N PHE A 61 -2.54 12.58 -7.02
CA PHE A 61 -1.52 11.55 -7.09
C PHE A 61 -1.86 10.34 -6.23
N LEU A 62 -2.41 10.54 -5.04
CA LEU A 62 -2.82 9.46 -4.14
C LEU A 62 -4.01 8.67 -4.70
N ASP A 63 -4.97 9.35 -5.32
CA ASP A 63 -6.11 8.72 -5.97
C ASP A 63 -5.65 7.87 -7.17
N ALA A 64 -4.74 8.40 -8.00
CA ALA A 64 -4.16 7.64 -9.10
C ALA A 64 -3.38 6.39 -8.61
N ALA A 65 -2.65 6.49 -7.49
CA ALA A 65 -1.98 5.34 -6.89
C ALA A 65 -2.98 4.27 -6.40
N GLN A 66 -4.11 4.69 -5.85
CA GLN A 66 -5.19 3.80 -5.41
C GLN A 66 -5.92 3.16 -6.60
N GLU A 67 -6.12 3.90 -7.69
CA GLU A 67 -6.74 3.39 -8.92
C GLU A 67 -5.90 2.28 -9.56
N LEU A 68 -4.56 2.37 -9.54
CA LEU A 68 -3.69 1.29 -10.02
C LEU A 68 -3.96 -0.03 -9.29
N GLU A 69 -4.10 0.00 -7.97
CA GLU A 69 -4.39 -1.20 -7.20
C GLU A 69 -5.78 -1.76 -7.53
N THR A 70 -6.77 -0.88 -7.68
CA THR A 70 -8.13 -1.28 -8.05
C THR A 70 -8.18 -1.90 -9.45
N LEU A 71 -7.45 -1.30 -10.41
CA LEU A 71 -7.42 -1.77 -11.80
C LEU A 71 -6.84 -3.18 -11.92
N PHE A 72 -5.81 -3.48 -11.16
CA PHE A 72 -5.13 -4.77 -11.19
C PHE A 72 -5.62 -5.74 -10.11
N GLU A 73 -6.65 -5.38 -9.35
CA GLU A 73 -7.21 -6.20 -8.26
C GLU A 73 -6.15 -6.70 -7.27
N GLU A 74 -5.04 -5.97 -7.13
CA GLU A 74 -3.87 -6.43 -6.41
C GLU A 74 -3.64 -5.64 -5.12
N SER A 75 -4.10 -6.22 -4.02
CA SER A 75 -3.87 -5.68 -2.67
C SER A 75 -2.43 -5.88 -2.15
N ARG A 76 -1.58 -6.57 -2.92
CA ARG A 76 -0.21 -6.95 -2.54
C ARG A 76 0.86 -6.05 -3.13
N LEU A 77 0.49 -4.92 -3.74
CA LEU A 77 1.46 -3.96 -4.32
C LEU A 77 2.40 -3.32 -3.27
N GLY A 78 2.88 -4.14 -2.35
CA GLY A 78 3.90 -3.76 -1.38
C GLY A 78 3.44 -2.70 -0.38
N GLY A 79 2.15 -2.67 -0.06
CA GLY A 79 1.58 -1.75 0.91
C GLY A 79 1.37 -0.33 0.38
N VAL A 80 1.32 -0.13 -0.94
CA VAL A 80 1.05 1.19 -1.55
C VAL A 80 -0.23 1.79 -0.99
N ASN A 81 -1.33 1.03 -0.89
CA ASN A 81 -2.60 1.50 -0.30
C ASN A 81 -2.44 2.01 1.13
N VAL A 82 -1.68 1.29 1.93
CA VAL A 82 -1.42 1.69 3.32
C VAL A 82 -0.67 3.02 3.35
N MET A 83 0.32 3.19 2.47
CA MET A 83 1.05 4.46 2.33
C MET A 83 0.15 5.59 1.83
N VAL A 84 -0.75 5.29 0.89
CA VAL A 84 -1.75 6.24 0.39
C VAL A 84 -2.67 6.69 1.54
N SER A 85 -3.26 5.74 2.29
CA SER A 85 -4.15 6.07 3.41
C SER A 85 -3.43 6.83 4.52
N GLN A 86 -2.19 6.46 4.85
CA GLN A 86 -1.40 7.19 5.84
C GLN A 86 -1.14 8.64 5.40
N MET A 87 -0.82 8.85 4.13
CA MET A 87 -0.57 10.18 3.61
C MET A 87 -1.84 11.02 3.50
N LYS A 88 -2.96 10.44 3.03
CA LYS A 88 -4.27 11.10 3.03
C LYS A 88 -4.66 11.54 4.44
N LEU A 89 -4.52 10.65 5.42
CA LEU A 89 -4.77 10.96 6.83
C LEU A 89 -3.95 12.16 7.29
N GLY A 90 -2.64 12.17 7.06
CA GLY A 90 -1.77 13.28 7.46
C GLY A 90 -2.15 14.62 6.80
N ILE A 91 -2.50 14.61 5.51
CA ILE A 91 -2.95 15.81 4.79
C ILE A 91 -4.28 16.33 5.36
N LEU A 92 -5.24 15.43 5.61
CA LEU A 92 -6.56 15.79 6.13
C LEU A 92 -6.47 16.42 7.53
N VAL A 93 -5.58 15.90 8.37
CA VAL A 93 -5.30 16.49 9.70
C VAL A 93 -4.70 17.88 9.55
N LYS A 94 -3.68 18.06 8.70
CA LYS A 94 -3.09 19.38 8.41
C LYS A 94 -4.11 20.41 7.91
N GLN A 95 -5.16 19.94 7.21
CA GLN A 95 -6.26 20.79 6.72
C GLN A 95 -7.36 21.03 7.76
N GLY A 96 -7.30 20.43 8.95
CA GLY A 96 -8.37 20.49 9.96
C GLY A 96 -9.66 19.76 9.56
N LYS A 97 -9.60 18.86 8.57
CA LYS A 97 -10.76 18.07 8.08
C LYS A 97 -10.97 16.81 8.92
N LYS A 98 -11.36 17.03 10.17
CA LYS A 98 -11.41 16.01 11.24
C LYS A 98 -12.22 14.77 10.87
N ASP A 99 -13.46 14.94 10.41
CA ASP A 99 -14.35 13.80 10.09
C ASP A 99 -13.77 12.94 8.95
N GLN A 100 -13.21 13.59 7.93
CA GLN A 100 -12.55 12.88 6.83
C GLN A 100 -11.29 12.17 7.32
N ALA A 101 -10.51 12.80 8.18
CA ALA A 101 -9.32 12.20 8.78
C ALA A 101 -9.68 10.95 9.61
N LEU A 102 -10.76 10.98 10.40
CA LEU A 102 -11.21 9.81 11.15
C LEU A 102 -11.74 8.67 10.24
N SER A 103 -12.36 9.02 9.11
CA SER A 103 -12.72 8.02 8.09
C SER A 103 -11.49 7.38 7.47
N GLU A 104 -10.49 8.17 7.11
CA GLU A 104 -9.23 7.66 6.53
C GLU A 104 -8.43 6.83 7.54
N LEU A 105 -8.46 7.21 8.83
CA LEU A 105 -7.87 6.40 9.90
C LEU A 105 -8.48 4.98 9.95
N LYS A 106 -9.79 4.86 9.79
CA LYS A 106 -10.43 3.53 9.71
C LYS A 106 -9.91 2.73 8.52
N HIS A 107 -9.81 3.35 7.34
CA HIS A 107 -9.27 2.70 6.15
C HIS A 107 -7.83 2.24 6.37
N LEU A 108 -6.99 3.09 6.94
CA LEU A 108 -5.60 2.78 7.27
C LEU A 108 -5.51 1.56 8.20
N VAL A 109 -6.20 1.59 9.33
CA VAL A 109 -6.17 0.49 10.32
C VAL A 109 -6.71 -0.81 9.73
N MET A 110 -7.83 -0.75 9.00
CA MET A 110 -8.39 -1.93 8.35
C MET A 110 -7.47 -2.50 7.28
N GLY A 111 -6.76 -1.64 6.53
CA GLY A 111 -5.73 -2.06 5.58
C GLY A 111 -4.62 -2.86 6.24
N TYR A 112 -4.07 -2.36 7.35
CA TYR A 112 -3.06 -3.08 8.14
C TYR A 112 -3.57 -4.41 8.70
N LEU A 113 -4.78 -4.42 9.26
CA LEU A 113 -5.38 -5.64 9.80
C LEU A 113 -5.60 -6.69 8.72
N ASN A 114 -6.04 -6.32 7.53
CA ASN A 114 -6.20 -7.22 6.40
C ASN A 114 -4.87 -7.85 5.96
N ILE A 115 -3.79 -7.06 5.91
CA ILE A 115 -2.44 -7.56 5.60
C ILE A 115 -1.99 -8.57 6.65
N VAL A 116 -2.18 -8.25 7.95
CA VAL A 116 -1.74 -9.10 9.07
C VAL A 116 -2.56 -10.38 9.17
N GLN A 117 -3.88 -10.31 8.95
CA GLN A 117 -4.76 -11.48 8.99
C GLN A 117 -4.58 -12.42 7.80
N GLY A 118 -3.82 -11.98 6.79
CA GLY A 118 -3.45 -12.84 5.66
C GLY A 118 -4.68 -13.38 4.93
N ARG A 119 -5.71 -12.55 4.73
CA ARG A 119 -6.86 -12.97 3.92
C ARG A 119 -6.33 -13.40 2.56
N LYS A 120 -6.42 -14.69 2.26
CA LYS A 120 -6.15 -15.23 0.93
C LYS A 120 -7.21 -14.65 -0.01
N THR A 121 -6.86 -13.56 -0.67
CA THR A 121 -7.58 -13.13 -1.86
C THR A 121 -7.16 -14.07 -3.01
N GLU A 122 -8.08 -14.45 -3.86
CA GLU A 122 -7.73 -15.14 -5.10
C GLU A 122 -6.67 -14.30 -5.82
N THR A 123 -5.69 -14.98 -6.39
CA THR A 123 -4.64 -14.27 -7.13
C THR A 123 -5.25 -13.77 -8.44
N PRO A 124 -5.20 -12.46 -8.72
CA PRO A 124 -5.73 -11.90 -9.96
C PRO A 124 -5.09 -12.57 -11.18
N ILE A 125 -5.83 -12.65 -12.29
CA ILE A 125 -5.37 -13.23 -13.54
C ILE A 125 -4.07 -12.59 -14.05
N TYR A 126 -3.84 -11.34 -13.71
CA TYR A 126 -2.63 -10.60 -14.09
C TYR A 126 -1.36 -11.14 -13.44
N PHE A 127 -1.49 -11.92 -12.35
CA PHE A 127 -0.38 -12.37 -11.50
C PHE A 127 -0.52 -13.83 -11.05
N ASP A 128 -1.34 -14.61 -11.72
CA ASP A 128 -1.68 -16.00 -11.36
C ASP A 128 -0.48 -16.96 -11.48
N LYS A 129 0.54 -16.60 -12.26
CA LYS A 129 1.80 -17.37 -12.41
C LYS A 129 2.89 -16.95 -11.40
N LEU A 130 2.64 -15.93 -10.58
CA LEU A 130 3.63 -15.49 -9.61
C LEU A 130 3.61 -16.36 -8.35
N GLU A 131 4.78 -16.85 -7.98
CA GLU A 131 5.02 -17.47 -6.67
C GLU A 131 5.32 -16.39 -5.64
N TRP A 132 4.46 -16.26 -4.67
CA TRP A 132 4.62 -15.31 -3.58
C TRP A 132 5.43 -15.94 -2.45
N ASN A 133 6.61 -15.37 -2.16
CA ASN A 133 7.44 -15.83 -1.05
C ASN A 133 6.87 -15.32 0.27
N GLU A 134 6.13 -16.16 0.99
CA GLU A 134 5.59 -15.82 2.32
C GLU A 134 6.70 -15.55 3.36
N SER A 135 7.92 -16.05 3.11
CA SER A 135 9.06 -15.90 4.03
C SER A 135 9.62 -14.48 4.14
N THR A 136 9.30 -13.59 3.18
CA THR A 136 9.76 -12.19 3.19
C THR A 136 8.74 -11.22 3.78
N SER A 137 7.56 -11.70 4.17
CA SER A 137 6.56 -10.87 4.84
C SER A 137 7.09 -10.42 6.21
N PRO A 138 7.03 -9.12 6.54
CA PRO A 138 7.37 -8.65 7.88
C PRO A 138 6.59 -9.45 8.92
N LYS A 139 7.23 -9.74 10.06
CA LYS A 139 6.51 -10.40 11.15
C LYS A 139 5.23 -9.60 11.45
N ARG A 140 4.10 -10.29 11.43
CA ARG A 140 2.76 -9.67 11.53
C ARG A 140 2.66 -8.69 12.71
N GLY A 141 3.21 -9.04 13.86
CA GLY A 141 3.24 -8.16 15.03
C GLY A 141 4.00 -6.86 14.79
N TYR A 142 5.14 -6.91 14.10
CA TYR A 142 5.97 -5.72 13.85
C TYR A 142 5.25 -4.62 13.06
N LEU A 143 4.42 -4.99 12.08
CA LEU A 143 3.65 -4.00 11.31
C LEU A 143 2.64 -3.27 12.19
N LEU A 144 1.93 -4.01 13.05
CA LEU A 144 0.94 -3.42 13.96
C LEU A 144 1.60 -2.61 15.08
N GLU A 145 2.74 -3.07 15.61
CA GLU A 145 3.52 -2.32 16.61
C GLU A 145 3.98 -0.98 16.05
N ASN A 146 4.47 -0.95 14.80
CA ASN A 146 4.87 0.30 14.15
C ASN A 146 3.68 1.24 13.91
N LEU A 147 2.53 0.70 13.47
CA LEU A 147 1.33 1.50 13.29
C LEU A 147 0.86 2.10 14.62
N LEU A 148 0.82 1.28 15.68
CA LEU A 148 0.42 1.72 17.01
C LEU A 148 1.35 2.82 17.52
N TRP A 149 2.68 2.60 17.42
CA TRP A 149 3.68 3.59 17.79
C TRP A 149 3.47 4.91 17.04
N LEU A 150 3.28 4.87 15.72
CA LEU A 150 3.03 6.04 14.89
C LEU A 150 1.79 6.81 15.37
N LEU A 151 0.68 6.12 15.59
CA LEU A 151 -0.55 6.75 16.06
C LEU A 151 -0.40 7.37 17.45
N GLU A 152 0.31 6.71 18.37
CA GLU A 152 0.47 7.19 19.76
C GLU A 152 1.49 8.31 19.90
N THR A 153 2.54 8.37 19.04
CA THR A 153 3.67 9.29 19.24
C THR A 153 3.69 10.48 18.31
N GLU A 154 3.21 10.36 17.08
CA GLU A 154 3.26 11.46 16.11
C GLU A 154 2.32 12.61 16.50
N ASP A 155 2.87 13.81 16.65
CA ASP A 155 2.14 15.02 17.07
C ASP A 155 1.02 15.40 16.10
N VAL A 156 1.16 15.06 14.83
CA VAL A 156 0.13 15.33 13.81
C VAL A 156 -1.22 14.73 14.16
N TYR A 157 -1.25 13.62 14.93
CA TYR A 157 -2.49 12.94 15.32
C TYR A 157 -3.01 13.36 16.71
N ALA A 158 -2.33 14.26 17.41
CA ALA A 158 -2.66 14.64 18.80
C ALA A 158 -4.13 15.06 18.97
N GLU A 159 -4.66 15.85 18.02
CA GLU A 159 -6.04 16.35 18.07
C GLU A 159 -7.09 15.25 17.83
N LEU A 160 -6.72 14.14 17.17
CA LEU A 160 -7.62 13.02 16.92
C LEU A 160 -7.70 12.05 18.10
N ARG A 161 -6.69 12.02 18.99
CA ARG A 161 -6.62 11.03 20.10
C ARG A 161 -7.77 11.12 21.07
N ALA A 162 -8.42 12.28 21.19
CA ALA A 162 -9.58 12.49 22.05
C ALA A 162 -10.89 11.89 21.48
N GLU A 163 -10.90 11.51 20.20
CA GLU A 163 -12.08 11.03 19.50
C GLU A 163 -12.35 9.55 19.79
N ASP A 164 -13.63 9.20 19.98
CA ASP A 164 -14.04 7.81 20.25
C ASP A 164 -13.61 6.86 19.12
N VAL A 165 -13.77 7.32 17.87
CA VAL A 165 -13.35 6.57 16.69
C VAL A 165 -11.86 6.26 16.71
N TYR A 166 -11.02 7.21 17.13
CA TYR A 166 -9.58 7.02 17.23
C TYR A 166 -9.26 5.95 18.26
N ARG A 167 -9.87 6.07 19.46
CA ARG A 167 -9.67 5.09 20.54
C ARG A 167 -10.12 3.69 20.13
N GLU A 168 -11.26 3.58 19.44
CA GLU A 168 -11.72 2.29 18.90
C GLU A 168 -10.71 1.65 17.94
N MET A 169 -10.11 2.46 17.05
CA MET A 169 -9.10 1.96 16.11
C MET A 169 -7.82 1.50 16.80
N VAL A 170 -7.34 2.25 17.79
CA VAL A 170 -6.19 1.85 18.61
C VAL A 170 -6.47 0.55 19.37
N GLU A 171 -7.63 0.42 20.00
CA GLU A 171 -8.02 -0.82 20.68
C GLU A 171 -8.08 -2.03 19.73
N LYS A 172 -8.53 -1.86 18.50
CA LYS A 172 -8.53 -2.94 17.50
C LYS A 172 -7.12 -3.43 17.18
N ILE A 173 -6.16 -2.50 17.04
CA ILE A 173 -4.76 -2.85 16.81
C ILE A 173 -4.20 -3.63 18.01
N GLN A 174 -4.45 -3.13 19.23
CA GLN A 174 -3.96 -3.76 20.47
C GLN A 174 -4.52 -5.17 20.64
N LYS A 175 -5.82 -5.39 20.42
CA LYS A 175 -6.46 -6.70 20.44
C LYS A 175 -5.87 -7.68 19.43
N GLU A 176 -5.49 -7.21 18.25
CA GLU A 176 -4.87 -8.07 17.24
C GLU A 176 -3.41 -8.40 17.58
N LEU A 177 -2.68 -7.47 18.20
CA LEU A 177 -1.34 -7.71 18.73
C LEU A 177 -1.34 -8.77 19.84
N GLU A 178 -2.33 -8.75 20.73
CA GLU A 178 -2.46 -9.76 21.79
C GLU A 178 -2.66 -11.18 21.24
N LYS A 179 -3.39 -11.33 20.13
CA LYS A 179 -3.59 -12.63 19.45
C LYS A 179 -2.32 -13.14 18.75
N SER A 180 -1.39 -12.23 18.43
CA SER A 180 -0.17 -12.53 17.69
C SER A 180 1.01 -12.94 18.58
N ARG A 181 0.86 -12.80 19.91
CA ARG A 181 1.81 -13.21 20.96
C ARG A 181 1.52 -14.61 21.43
#